data_b6ded56d77018e3843840b726f068edf
#
_entry.id   b6ded56d77018e3843840b726f068edf
#
_cell.length_a   1.000
_cell.length_b   1.000
_cell.length_c   1.000
_cell.angle_alpha   90.00
_cell.angle_beta   90.00
_cell.angle_gamma   90.00
#
_symmetry.space_group_name_H-M   'P 1'
#
loop_
_entity.id
_entity.type
_entity.pdbx_description
1 polymer ?
#
loop_
_entity_poly.entity_id
_entity_poly.type
_entity_poly.pdbx_seq_one_letter_code
_entity_poly.pdbx_strand_id
1 'polypeptide(L)'
;MTGTAVTPSRAEFIELAKLHTVVPVWTQILADLETPVAAFIKLVGEGDGFLLESVEHGERWSRYSFVGRNPRGTLTLRNGVLTVTGDVPASVPLDKGMLAAMEELLRIYRAPLFPDLPPLQGGLMGHLGYDVVREIEDLPNVPRDDRDL
;
A
#
# COMPACT_ATOMS: atom_id res chain seq x y z
N MET A 1 1.89 -18.81 -28.96
CA MET A 1 1.52 -18.03 -27.74
C MET A 1 2.73 -18.12 -26.82
N THR A 2 3.60 -17.13 -26.82
CA THR A 2 4.70 -17.03 -25.87
C THR A 2 4.08 -16.73 -24.51
N GLY A 3 4.13 -17.73 -23.61
CA GLY A 3 3.65 -17.56 -22.25
C GLY A 3 4.37 -16.37 -21.61
N THR A 4 3.61 -15.48 -21.01
CA THR A 4 4.14 -14.30 -20.30
C THR A 4 5.03 -14.82 -19.17
N ALA A 5 6.34 -14.56 -19.23
CA ALA A 5 7.26 -15.00 -18.21
C ALA A 5 6.95 -14.33 -16.87
N VAL A 6 6.92 -15.12 -15.82
CA VAL A 6 6.77 -14.62 -14.44
C VAL A 6 8.16 -14.30 -13.89
N THR A 7 8.30 -13.14 -13.28
CA THR A 7 9.55 -12.66 -12.66
C THR A 7 9.31 -12.40 -11.18
N PRO A 8 10.23 -12.74 -10.29
CA PRO A 8 11.43 -13.55 -10.52
C PRO A 8 11.08 -15.02 -10.83
N SER A 9 12.05 -15.77 -11.36
CA SER A 9 11.92 -17.22 -11.48
C SER A 9 11.75 -17.87 -10.10
N ARG A 10 11.27 -19.11 -10.05
CA ARG A 10 11.11 -19.84 -8.78
C ARG A 10 12.44 -19.96 -8.00
N ALA A 11 13.55 -20.14 -8.69
CA ALA A 11 14.86 -20.25 -8.05
C ALA A 11 15.29 -18.92 -7.42
N GLU A 12 15.17 -17.81 -8.16
CA GLU A 12 15.46 -16.46 -7.67
C GLU A 12 14.54 -16.07 -6.52
N PHE A 13 13.25 -16.40 -6.61
CA PHE A 13 12.30 -16.15 -5.52
C PHE A 13 12.75 -16.84 -4.21
N ILE A 14 13.19 -18.10 -4.28
CA ILE A 14 13.65 -18.83 -3.08
C ILE A 14 14.87 -18.15 -2.46
N GLU A 15 15.82 -17.66 -3.27
CA GLU A 15 16.99 -16.95 -2.75
C GLU A 15 16.60 -15.60 -2.12
N LEU A 16 15.72 -14.83 -2.77
CA LEU A 16 15.21 -13.56 -2.24
C LEU A 16 14.44 -13.76 -0.93
N ALA A 17 13.64 -14.83 -0.83
CA ALA A 17 12.85 -15.14 0.35
C ALA A 17 13.69 -15.50 1.59
N LYS A 18 14.98 -15.79 1.44
CA LYS A 18 15.90 -15.97 2.58
C LYS A 18 16.28 -14.65 3.25
N LEU A 19 16.21 -13.53 2.51
CA LEU A 19 16.66 -12.21 2.95
C LEU A 19 15.52 -11.23 3.17
N HIS A 20 14.37 -11.47 2.57
CA HIS A 20 13.23 -10.59 2.54
C HIS A 20 11.97 -11.28 3.05
N THR A 21 11.09 -10.51 3.69
CA THR A 21 9.81 -11.02 4.21
C THR A 21 8.68 -10.88 3.19
N VAL A 22 8.88 -10.03 2.17
CA VAL A 22 7.97 -9.85 1.03
C VAL A 22 8.81 -9.88 -0.24
N VAL A 23 8.40 -10.66 -1.22
CA VAL A 23 9.05 -10.71 -2.53
C VAL A 23 8.00 -10.44 -3.61
N PRO A 24 8.08 -9.32 -4.32
CA PRO A 24 7.22 -9.06 -5.47
C PRO A 24 7.37 -10.12 -6.55
N VAL A 25 6.26 -10.54 -7.10
CA VAL A 25 6.21 -11.47 -8.25
C VAL A 25 5.32 -10.82 -9.30
N TRP A 26 5.82 -10.66 -10.51
CA TRP A 26 5.10 -9.92 -11.54
C TRP A 26 5.23 -10.54 -12.93
N THR A 27 4.37 -10.07 -13.81
CA THR A 27 4.44 -10.30 -15.25
C THR A 27 4.00 -9.03 -15.97
N GLN A 28 4.41 -8.89 -17.22
CA GLN A 28 3.97 -7.78 -18.07
C GLN A 28 2.89 -8.27 -19.02
N ILE A 29 1.82 -7.50 -19.15
CA ILE A 29 0.77 -7.72 -20.11
C ILE A 29 0.58 -6.48 -20.97
N LEU A 30 0.23 -6.66 -22.22
CA LEU A 30 -0.16 -5.57 -23.10
C LEU A 30 -1.61 -5.17 -22.77
N ALA A 31 -1.84 -3.88 -22.53
CA ALA A 31 -3.12 -3.34 -22.11
C ALA A 31 -3.47 -2.02 -22.85
N ASP A 32 -3.12 -1.91 -24.13
CA ASP A 32 -3.23 -0.68 -24.92
C ASP A 32 -4.66 -0.13 -25.03
N LEU A 33 -5.66 -0.97 -24.80
CA LEU A 33 -7.08 -0.59 -24.84
C LEU A 33 -7.66 -0.32 -23.45
N GLU A 34 -6.86 -0.41 -22.40
CA GLU A 34 -7.33 -0.23 -21.03
C GLU A 34 -6.97 1.16 -20.50
N THR A 35 -7.91 1.78 -19.79
CA THR A 35 -7.62 2.96 -18.98
C THR A 35 -7.35 2.55 -17.53
N PRO A 36 -6.66 3.36 -16.72
CA PRO A 36 -6.46 3.07 -15.29
C PRO A 36 -7.78 2.86 -14.55
N VAL A 37 -8.79 3.66 -14.85
CA VAL A 37 -10.14 3.53 -14.26
C VAL A 37 -10.80 2.22 -14.69
N ALA A 38 -10.73 1.85 -15.96
CA ALA A 38 -11.27 0.59 -16.45
C ALA A 38 -10.58 -0.62 -15.81
N ALA A 39 -9.25 -0.54 -15.65
CA ALA A 39 -8.47 -1.56 -14.94
C ALA A 39 -8.88 -1.66 -13.47
N PHE A 40 -9.08 -0.52 -12.79
CA PHE A 40 -9.56 -0.49 -11.41
C PHE A 40 -10.92 -1.18 -11.27
N ILE A 41 -11.90 -0.84 -12.10
CA ILE A 41 -13.24 -1.45 -12.06
C ILE A 41 -13.14 -2.96 -12.27
N LYS A 42 -12.33 -3.42 -13.22
CA LYS A 42 -12.16 -4.86 -13.52
C LYS A 42 -11.44 -5.63 -12.44
N LEU A 43 -10.44 -5.02 -11.80
CA LEU A 43 -9.57 -5.69 -10.84
C LEU A 43 -10.12 -5.63 -9.41
N VAL A 44 -10.69 -4.50 -9.02
CA VAL A 44 -11.17 -4.23 -7.66
C VAL A 44 -12.67 -4.49 -7.54
N GLY A 45 -13.47 -4.02 -8.51
CA GLY A 45 -14.92 -4.13 -8.46
C GLY A 45 -15.49 -3.42 -7.22
N GLU A 46 -16.27 -4.14 -6.43
CA GLU A 46 -16.88 -3.67 -5.17
C GLU A 46 -16.00 -3.97 -3.93
N GLY A 47 -14.81 -4.54 -4.13
CA GLY A 47 -13.91 -4.88 -3.03
C GLY A 47 -13.04 -3.72 -2.58
N ASP A 48 -12.22 -3.98 -1.56
CA ASP A 48 -11.24 -3.01 -1.07
C ASP A 48 -10.07 -2.87 -2.03
N GLY A 49 -9.76 -1.63 -2.39
CA GLY A 49 -8.65 -1.31 -3.27
C GLY A 49 -8.41 0.18 -3.41
N PHE A 50 -7.41 0.53 -4.21
CA PHE A 50 -7.07 1.92 -4.49
C PHE A 50 -6.68 2.11 -5.96
N LEU A 51 -6.88 3.31 -6.45
CA LEU A 51 -6.31 3.83 -7.69
C LEU A 51 -5.54 5.11 -7.38
N LEU A 52 -4.26 5.12 -7.73
CA LEU A 52 -3.46 6.34 -7.76
C LEU A 52 -3.19 6.69 -9.22
N GLU A 53 -3.59 7.88 -9.60
CA GLU A 53 -3.43 8.41 -10.94
C GLU A 53 -2.82 9.81 -10.88
N SER A 54 -1.74 10.02 -11.62
CA SER A 54 -1.14 11.34 -11.73
C SER A 54 -1.81 12.11 -12.86
N VAL A 55 -2.34 13.28 -12.54
CA VAL A 55 -3.07 14.16 -13.48
C VAL A 55 -2.26 15.40 -13.88
N GLU A 56 -1.00 15.50 -13.50
CA GLU A 56 -0.18 16.67 -13.86
C GLU A 56 0.12 16.74 -15.37
N HIS A 57 -0.15 17.91 -15.94
CA HIS A 57 0.12 18.26 -17.34
C HIS A 57 1.62 18.56 -17.56
N GLY A 58 2.47 17.58 -17.30
CA GLY A 58 3.92 17.74 -17.49
C GLY A 58 4.61 16.40 -17.70
N GLU A 59 5.33 16.26 -18.78
CA GLU A 59 5.91 15.02 -19.34
C GLU A 59 6.82 14.20 -18.40
N ARG A 60 7.09 14.63 -17.19
CA ARG A 60 8.03 13.96 -16.28
C ARG A 60 7.40 13.17 -15.13
N TRP A 61 6.19 13.48 -14.67
CA TRP A 61 5.64 12.94 -13.42
C TRP A 61 4.42 12.03 -13.60
N SER A 62 3.72 12.10 -14.73
CA SER A 62 2.50 11.32 -15.01
C SER A 62 2.74 10.00 -15.73
N ARG A 63 3.81 9.27 -15.37
CA ARG A 63 4.22 8.07 -16.12
C ARG A 63 3.46 6.81 -15.69
N TYR A 64 3.00 6.75 -14.45
CA TYR A 64 2.43 5.55 -13.90
C TYR A 64 1.10 5.82 -13.21
N SER A 65 0.17 4.88 -13.39
CA SER A 65 -1.00 4.72 -12.51
C SER A 65 -0.84 3.41 -11.74
N PHE A 66 -1.31 3.40 -10.50
CA PHE A 66 -1.20 2.24 -9.62
C PHE A 66 -2.59 1.81 -9.18
N VAL A 67 -2.90 0.53 -9.37
CA VAL A 67 -4.12 -0.11 -8.88
C VAL A 67 -3.74 -1.18 -7.89
N GLY A 68 -4.27 -1.11 -6.67
CA GLY A 68 -4.11 -2.15 -5.67
C GLY A 68 -5.45 -2.74 -5.25
N ARG A 69 -5.44 -4.02 -4.85
CA ARG A 69 -6.61 -4.76 -4.40
C ARG A 69 -6.25 -5.76 -3.31
N ASN A 70 -7.26 -6.22 -2.60
CA ASN A 70 -7.13 -7.27 -1.60
C ASN A 70 -6.00 -6.97 -0.60
N PRO A 71 -6.13 -5.91 0.20
CA PRO A 71 -5.14 -5.61 1.22
C PRO A 71 -4.97 -6.81 2.15
N ARG A 72 -3.73 -7.10 2.57
CA ARG A 72 -3.44 -8.17 3.53
C ARG A 72 -4.08 -7.89 4.88
N GLY A 73 -4.09 -6.64 5.27
CA GLY A 73 -4.75 -6.16 6.47
C GLY A 73 -5.01 -4.67 6.39
N THR A 74 -5.87 -4.19 7.27
CA THR A 74 -6.24 -2.78 7.37
C THR A 74 -6.07 -2.29 8.79
N LEU A 75 -5.53 -1.09 8.94
CA LEU A 75 -5.47 -0.36 10.21
C LEU A 75 -6.44 0.81 10.14
N THR A 76 -7.25 0.98 11.17
CA THR A 76 -8.18 2.10 11.28
C THR A 76 -8.06 2.73 12.66
N LEU A 77 -7.72 4.01 12.71
CA LEU A 77 -7.70 4.80 13.94
C LEU A 77 -8.95 5.68 13.97
N ARG A 78 -9.81 5.46 14.94
CA ARG A 78 -11.01 6.29 15.19
C ARG A 78 -11.16 6.56 16.69
N ASN A 79 -11.45 7.81 17.04
CA ASN A 79 -11.62 8.23 18.43
C ASN A 79 -10.48 7.78 19.35
N GLY A 80 -9.24 7.80 18.87
CA GLY A 80 -8.07 7.37 19.62
C GLY A 80 -7.92 5.85 19.78
N VAL A 81 -8.78 5.05 19.15
CA VAL A 81 -8.72 3.58 19.18
C VAL A 81 -8.23 3.05 17.85
N LEU A 82 -7.07 2.40 17.86
CA LEU A 82 -6.52 1.71 16.70
C LEU A 82 -7.09 0.27 16.63
N THR A 83 -7.72 -0.03 15.53
CA THR A 83 -8.27 -1.36 15.23
C THR A 83 -7.61 -1.94 13.97
N VAL A 84 -7.59 -3.27 13.88
CA VAL A 84 -7.01 -3.99 12.74
C VAL A 84 -7.98 -5.03 12.22
N THR A 85 -7.95 -5.24 10.91
CA THR A 85 -8.64 -6.36 10.26
C THR A 85 -7.67 -7.07 9.33
N GLY A 86 -7.97 -8.33 8.96
CA GLY A 86 -7.11 -9.12 8.09
C GLY A 86 -5.88 -9.69 8.81
N ASP A 87 -4.84 -9.98 8.05
CA ASP A 87 -3.61 -10.61 8.54
C ASP A 87 -2.56 -9.54 8.89
N VAL A 88 -2.66 -9.02 10.10
CA VAL A 88 -1.71 -8.05 10.68
C VAL A 88 -0.89 -8.76 11.77
N PRO A 89 0.45 -8.67 11.75
CA PRO A 89 1.29 -9.31 12.75
C PRO A 89 0.96 -8.89 14.18
N ALA A 90 0.88 -9.84 15.10
CA ALA A 90 0.54 -9.58 16.49
C ALA A 90 1.57 -8.69 17.24
N SER A 91 2.78 -8.53 16.68
CA SER A 91 3.81 -7.63 17.22
C SER A 91 3.58 -6.15 16.93
N VAL A 92 2.60 -5.82 16.08
CA VAL A 92 2.27 -4.42 15.77
C VAL A 92 1.65 -3.77 17.01
N PRO A 93 2.22 -2.67 17.52
CA PRO A 93 1.72 -2.02 18.73
C PRO A 93 0.43 -1.25 18.43
N LEU A 94 -0.69 -1.72 18.96
CA LEU A 94 -1.99 -1.06 18.76
C LEU A 94 -2.28 -0.01 19.85
N ASP A 95 -1.49 0.02 20.90
CA ASP A 95 -1.60 0.93 22.06
C ASP A 95 -0.71 2.17 21.94
N LYS A 96 0.09 2.27 20.89
CA LYS A 96 1.07 3.36 20.68
C LYS A 96 0.72 4.31 19.54
N GLY A 97 -0.49 4.19 18.99
CA GLY A 97 -0.96 5.03 17.90
C GLY A 97 -0.66 4.49 16.50
N MET A 98 -1.16 5.21 15.51
CA MET A 98 -1.09 4.82 14.10
C MET A 98 0.35 4.85 13.57
N LEU A 99 1.11 5.90 13.90
CA LEU A 99 2.47 6.06 13.37
C LEU A 99 3.40 4.95 13.85
N ALA A 100 3.32 4.57 15.13
CA ALA A 100 4.10 3.47 15.68
C ALA A 100 3.72 2.12 15.05
N ALA A 101 2.44 1.90 14.78
CA ALA A 101 1.97 0.70 14.09
C ALA A 101 2.48 0.64 12.64
N MET A 102 2.45 1.76 11.92
CA MET A 102 2.98 1.86 10.55
C MET A 102 4.50 1.62 10.51
N GLU A 103 5.26 2.22 11.43
CA GLU A 103 6.70 2.01 11.53
C GLU A 103 7.06 0.53 11.74
N GLU A 104 6.35 -0.14 12.63
CA GLU A 104 6.57 -1.57 12.89
C GLU A 104 6.23 -2.42 11.66
N LEU A 105 5.13 -2.13 10.96
CA LEU A 105 4.79 -2.81 9.71
C LEU A 105 5.88 -2.65 8.64
N LEU A 106 6.41 -1.44 8.46
CA LEU A 106 7.49 -1.18 7.52
C LEU A 106 8.80 -1.87 7.92
N ARG A 107 9.02 -2.06 9.22
CA ARG A 107 10.16 -2.83 9.74
C ARG A 107 10.03 -4.33 9.50
N ILE A 108 8.81 -4.87 9.62
CA ILE A 108 8.51 -6.29 9.44
C ILE A 108 8.52 -6.64 7.94
N TYR A 109 7.82 -5.87 7.12
CA TYR A 109 7.66 -6.13 5.69
C TYR A 109 8.79 -5.51 4.88
N ARG A 110 9.85 -6.29 4.64
CA ARG A 110 11.02 -5.87 3.88
C ARG A 110 11.01 -6.55 2.52
N ALA A 111 10.98 -5.75 1.47
CA ALA A 111 11.04 -6.23 0.09
C ALA A 111 12.37 -5.88 -0.57
N PRO A 112 12.85 -6.67 -1.53
CA PRO A 112 13.92 -6.25 -2.42
C PRO A 112 13.45 -5.12 -3.32
N LEU A 113 14.34 -4.21 -3.69
CA LEU A 113 14.07 -3.19 -4.68
C LEU A 113 14.44 -3.70 -6.06
N PHE A 114 13.51 -3.61 -7.01
CA PHE A 114 13.72 -3.95 -8.41
C PHE A 114 13.76 -2.67 -9.26
N PRO A 115 14.94 -2.27 -9.77
CA PRO A 115 15.09 -1.01 -10.52
C PRO A 115 14.24 -0.94 -11.79
N ASP A 116 13.92 -2.08 -12.38
CA ASP A 116 13.13 -2.18 -13.61
C ASP A 116 11.61 -2.07 -13.38
N LEU A 117 11.16 -2.11 -12.14
CA LEU A 117 9.76 -1.92 -11.79
C LEU A 117 9.44 -0.44 -11.51
N PRO A 118 8.16 -0.05 -11.64
CA PRO A 118 7.68 1.24 -11.17
C PRO A 118 8.01 1.47 -9.68
N PRO A 119 8.08 2.74 -9.23
CA PRO A 119 8.58 3.07 -7.89
C PRO A 119 7.72 2.52 -6.74
N LEU A 120 6.42 2.33 -6.93
CA LEU A 120 5.55 1.70 -5.94
C LEU A 120 5.49 0.19 -6.18
N GLN A 121 6.23 -0.58 -5.40
CA GLN A 121 6.29 -2.05 -5.49
C GLN A 121 5.55 -2.74 -4.34
N GLY A 122 4.91 -1.97 -3.48
CA GLY A 122 4.16 -2.40 -2.29
C GLY A 122 4.30 -1.39 -1.17
N GLY A 123 3.55 -1.56 -0.09
CA GLY A 123 3.63 -0.67 1.06
C GLY A 123 2.29 -0.53 1.78
N LEU A 124 2.16 0.56 2.51
CA LEU A 124 0.94 0.98 3.16
C LEU A 124 0.22 2.01 2.28
N MET A 125 -1.06 1.81 2.04
CA MET A 125 -1.88 2.71 1.23
C MET A 125 -3.09 3.15 2.02
N GLY A 126 -3.34 4.47 2.07
CA GLY A 126 -4.44 5.02 2.84
C GLY A 126 -4.31 6.53 2.97
N HIS A 127 -5.02 7.10 3.94
CA HIS A 127 -4.85 8.51 4.30
C HIS A 127 -4.70 8.65 5.82
N LEU A 128 -3.98 9.67 6.22
CA LEU A 128 -3.90 10.13 7.60
C LEU A 128 -4.67 11.44 7.70
N GLY A 129 -5.65 11.50 8.60
CA GLY A 129 -6.34 12.74 8.93
C GLY A 129 -5.35 13.75 9.53
N TYR A 130 -5.72 15.03 9.52
CA TYR A 130 -4.86 16.10 10.06
C TYR A 130 -4.48 15.86 11.53
N ASP A 131 -5.39 15.30 12.31
CA ASP A 131 -5.20 15.06 13.74
C ASP A 131 -4.16 13.99 14.10
N VAL A 132 -3.62 13.24 13.13
CA VAL A 132 -2.46 12.37 13.36
C VAL A 132 -1.24 13.14 13.90
N VAL A 133 -1.17 14.45 13.65
CA VAL A 133 -0.14 15.32 14.21
C VAL A 133 -0.10 15.26 15.76
N ARG A 134 -1.21 14.93 16.42
CA ARG A 134 -1.31 14.77 17.88
C ARG A 134 -0.55 13.55 18.41
N GLU A 135 -0.14 12.63 17.54
CA GLU A 135 0.78 11.56 17.92
C GLU A 135 2.25 12.04 18.00
N ILE A 136 2.53 13.23 17.44
CA ILE A 136 3.88 13.82 17.38
C ILE A 136 3.99 15.02 18.31
N GLU A 137 2.92 15.83 18.41
CA GLU A 137 2.92 17.09 19.14
C GLU A 137 1.76 17.18 20.13
N ASP A 138 2.01 17.76 21.29
CA ASP A 138 0.97 18.09 22.28
C ASP A 138 0.26 19.39 21.87
N LEU A 139 -0.86 19.26 21.16
CA LEU A 139 -1.65 20.36 20.71
C LEU A 139 -2.81 20.64 21.68
N PRO A 140 -2.88 21.82 22.30
CA PRO A 140 -4.03 22.21 23.13
C PRO A 140 -5.28 22.37 22.27
N ASN A 141 -6.45 22.21 22.87
CA ASN A 141 -7.76 22.42 22.26
C ASN A 141 -8.08 21.40 21.14
N VAL A 142 -8.51 20.21 21.53
CA VAL A 142 -9.05 19.22 20.60
C VAL A 142 -10.38 19.76 20.03
N PRO A 143 -10.49 20.05 18.72
CA PRO A 143 -11.76 20.44 18.12
C PRO A 143 -12.77 19.30 18.24
N ARG A 144 -14.05 19.64 18.19
CA ARG A 144 -15.09 18.62 18.12
C ARG A 144 -14.96 17.91 16.78
N ASP A 145 -14.87 16.59 16.83
CA ASP A 145 -14.99 15.77 15.63
C ASP A 145 -16.44 15.83 15.13
N ASP A 146 -16.65 16.47 13.99
CA ASP A 146 -17.95 16.65 13.33
C ASP A 146 -18.09 15.81 12.06
N ARG A 147 -17.04 15.07 11.67
CA ARG A 147 -16.98 14.30 10.44
C ARG A 147 -16.78 12.80 10.63
N ASP A 148 -16.50 12.39 11.87
CA ASP A 148 -16.26 10.99 12.23
C ASP A 148 -15.18 10.31 11.36
N LEU A 149 -14.06 11.04 11.10
CA LEU A 149 -12.95 10.66 10.24
C LEU A 149 -11.81 10.03 11.04
#